data_1f7b0d1cc306479d75303f7965544cd5
#
_entry.id   1f7b0d1cc306479d75303f7965544cd5
#
_cell.length_a   1.000
_cell.length_b   1.000
_cell.length_c   1.000
_cell.angle_alpha   90.00
_cell.angle_beta   90.00
_cell.angle_gamma   90.00
#
_symmetry.space_group_name_H-M   'P 1'
#
loop_
_entity.id
_entity.type
_entity.pdbx_description
1 polymer ?
#
loop_
_entity_poly.entity_id
_entity_poly.type
_entity_poly.pdbx_seq_one_letter_code
_entity_poly.pdbx_strand_id
1 'polypeptide(L)'
;DKSYCLLKQIILDKNIDTLFCPAYEGGHQDHDVANFISFKLKSYCEVFEFPEYNFHGQVINTNTFIEINGSEVVLDLDKEQRLFKTKSMSVYKSEKQNLKYINLKQECFRPLKHYDYTSPPHDGILFYRRYSLFSWHPRVDDNSPMEICNEIINSKIFDK
;
A
#
# COMPACT_ATOMS: atom_id res chain seq x y z
N ASP A 1 -13.45 10.13 3.01
CA ASP A 1 -13.78 11.19 3.98
C ASP A 1 -14.06 10.65 5.37
N LYS A 2 -14.95 9.65 5.52
CA LYS A 2 -15.25 9.04 6.84
C LYS A 2 -14.01 8.40 7.47
N SER A 3 -13.26 7.60 6.69
CA SER A 3 -12.05 6.92 7.16
C SER A 3 -10.99 7.92 7.60
N TYR A 4 -10.79 9.02 6.86
CA TYR A 4 -9.89 10.10 7.27
C TYR A 4 -10.29 10.70 8.61
N CYS A 5 -11.58 11.06 8.78
CA CYS A 5 -12.05 11.64 10.04
C CYS A 5 -11.87 10.68 11.22
N LEU A 6 -12.18 9.39 11.02
CA LEU A 6 -12.02 8.38 12.04
C LEU A 6 -10.55 8.17 12.42
N LEU A 7 -9.66 8.02 11.43
CA LEU A 7 -8.22 7.83 11.68
C LEU A 7 -7.62 9.07 12.36
N LYS A 8 -7.96 10.27 11.90
CA LYS A 8 -7.55 11.51 12.56
C LYS A 8 -7.96 11.53 14.03
N GLN A 9 -9.22 11.18 14.32
CA GLN A 9 -9.71 11.12 15.70
C GLN A 9 -8.93 10.11 16.54
N ILE A 10 -8.67 8.91 16.00
CA ILE A 10 -7.87 7.88 16.69
C ILE A 10 -6.45 8.37 16.98
N ILE A 11 -5.80 9.03 16.00
CA ILE A 11 -4.45 9.58 16.16
C ILE A 11 -4.43 10.57 17.32
N LEU A 12 -5.38 11.50 17.35
CA LEU A 12 -5.46 12.53 18.39
C LEU A 12 -5.81 11.94 19.77
N ASP A 13 -6.81 11.06 19.84
CA ASP A 13 -7.30 10.50 21.11
C ASP A 13 -6.27 9.56 21.76
N LYS A 14 -5.47 8.86 20.93
CA LYS A 14 -4.48 7.89 21.40
C LYS A 14 -3.06 8.43 21.44
N ASN A 15 -2.87 9.71 21.08
CA ASN A 15 -1.55 10.33 20.94
C ASN A 15 -0.60 9.48 20.08
N ILE A 16 -1.08 9.04 18.90
CA ILE A 16 -0.27 8.29 17.94
C ILE A 16 0.75 9.24 17.33
N ASP A 17 2.02 8.95 17.50
CA ASP A 17 3.13 9.73 16.93
C ASP A 17 3.61 9.20 15.58
N THR A 18 3.38 7.91 15.30
CA THR A 18 3.88 7.25 14.09
C THR A 18 2.80 6.38 13.47
N LEU A 19 2.62 6.51 12.16
CA LEU A 19 1.70 5.72 11.34
C LEU A 19 2.47 5.03 10.21
N PHE A 20 2.19 3.74 9.99
CA PHE A 20 2.67 3.00 8.81
C PHE A 20 1.50 2.73 7.86
N CYS A 21 1.72 2.91 6.56
CA CYS A 21 0.74 2.62 5.53
C CYS A 21 1.38 1.89 4.34
N PRO A 22 0.58 1.17 3.53
CA PRO A 22 1.06 0.64 2.27
C PRO A 22 1.58 1.75 1.35
N ALA A 23 2.56 1.43 0.50
CA ALA A 23 3.03 2.37 -0.53
C ALA A 23 1.96 2.59 -1.61
N TYR A 24 2.03 3.73 -2.31
CA TYR A 24 1.24 4.01 -3.51
C TYR A 24 1.90 3.29 -4.70
N GLU A 25 1.48 2.06 -4.96
CA GLU A 25 2.20 1.17 -5.86
C GLU A 25 1.32 0.31 -6.78
N GLY A 26 -0.01 0.48 -6.73
CA GLY A 26 -0.93 -0.26 -7.59
C GLY A 26 -1.03 -1.77 -7.27
N GLY A 27 -0.69 -2.15 -6.07
CA GLY A 27 -0.84 -3.52 -5.57
C GLY A 27 -2.31 -3.88 -5.36
N HIS A 28 -3.00 -3.05 -4.59
CA HIS A 28 -4.43 -3.10 -4.33
C HIS A 28 -4.99 -1.69 -4.24
N GLN A 29 -6.20 -1.47 -4.77
CA GLN A 29 -6.83 -0.15 -4.76
C GLN A 29 -7.01 0.44 -3.35
N ASP A 30 -7.36 -0.40 -2.36
CA ASP A 30 -7.51 0.04 -0.97
C ASP A 30 -6.17 0.49 -0.37
N HIS A 31 -5.05 -0.11 -0.79
CA HIS A 31 -3.70 0.31 -0.39
C HIS A 31 -3.39 1.70 -0.93
N ASP A 32 -3.71 1.97 -2.19
CA ASP A 32 -3.48 3.26 -2.84
C ASP A 32 -4.33 4.37 -2.16
N VAL A 33 -5.59 4.08 -1.85
CA VAL A 33 -6.46 5.00 -1.10
C VAL A 33 -5.97 5.19 0.34
N ALA A 34 -5.51 4.13 1.01
CA ALA A 34 -4.97 4.22 2.36
C ALA A 34 -3.70 5.07 2.41
N ASN A 35 -2.83 4.97 1.39
CA ASN A 35 -1.65 5.81 1.24
C ASN A 35 -2.04 7.29 1.13
N PHE A 36 -2.99 7.63 0.26
CA PHE A 36 -3.51 8.99 0.12
C PHE A 36 -4.08 9.54 1.45
N ILE A 37 -4.93 8.77 2.13
CA ILE A 37 -5.48 9.18 3.44
C ILE A 37 -4.35 9.42 4.44
N SER A 38 -3.35 8.54 4.49
CA SER A 38 -2.20 8.66 5.38
C SER A 38 -1.36 9.89 5.05
N PHE A 39 -1.21 10.22 3.76
CA PHE A 39 -0.54 11.45 3.34
C PHE A 39 -1.24 12.71 3.91
N LYS A 40 -2.57 12.73 3.92
CA LYS A 40 -3.36 13.84 4.51
C LYS A 40 -3.28 13.89 6.05
N LEU A 41 -2.81 12.82 6.68
CA LEU A 41 -2.62 12.75 8.14
C LEU A 41 -1.21 13.15 8.61
N LYS A 42 -0.27 13.45 7.70
CA LYS A 42 1.11 13.86 8.01
C LYS A 42 1.22 15.10 8.91
N SER A 43 0.20 15.94 8.96
CA SER A 43 0.17 17.09 9.86
C SER A 43 -0.11 16.73 11.33
N TYR A 44 -0.46 15.47 11.62
CA TYR A 44 -0.84 15.00 12.95
C TYR A 44 0.14 13.98 13.55
N CYS A 45 0.88 13.25 12.70
CA CYS A 45 1.87 12.26 13.12
C CYS A 45 2.92 12.06 12.03
N GLU A 46 4.04 11.42 12.37
CA GLU A 46 4.98 10.94 11.37
C GLU A 46 4.36 9.78 10.59
N VAL A 47 4.53 9.78 9.26
CA VAL A 47 3.99 8.72 8.42
C VAL A 47 5.11 8.07 7.61
N PHE A 48 5.18 6.75 7.74
CA PHE A 48 6.04 5.89 6.96
C PHE A 48 5.20 5.04 6.01
N GLU A 49 5.79 4.71 4.87
CA GLU A 49 5.20 3.79 3.90
C GLU A 49 6.06 2.54 3.74
N PHE A 50 5.43 1.41 3.44
CA PHE A 50 6.09 0.14 3.16
C PHE A 50 5.56 -0.46 1.87
N PRO A 51 6.43 -1.02 1.00
CA PRO A 51 6.03 -1.69 -0.22
C PRO A 51 5.55 -3.11 0.11
N GLU A 52 4.40 -3.50 -0.42
CA GLU A 52 3.89 -4.85 -0.29
C GLU A 52 4.12 -5.65 -1.56
N TYR A 53 3.44 -5.26 -2.64
CA TYR A 53 3.58 -5.90 -3.96
C TYR A 53 3.06 -5.00 -5.06
N ASN A 54 3.74 -5.00 -6.19
CA ASN A 54 3.33 -4.28 -7.41
C ASN A 54 3.64 -5.11 -8.67
N PHE A 55 3.21 -4.60 -9.82
CA PHE A 55 3.43 -5.24 -11.11
C PHE A 55 4.19 -4.34 -12.09
N HIS A 56 4.99 -3.43 -11.57
CA HIS A 56 5.81 -2.54 -12.37
C HIS A 56 6.79 -3.35 -13.23
N GLY A 57 6.92 -2.98 -14.51
CA GLY A 57 7.74 -3.74 -15.46
C GLY A 57 7.16 -5.11 -15.83
N GLN A 58 5.88 -5.38 -15.54
CA GLN A 58 5.17 -6.63 -15.81
C GLN A 58 5.75 -7.86 -15.05
N VAL A 59 6.42 -7.59 -13.94
CA VAL A 59 6.91 -8.62 -13.03
C VAL A 59 6.36 -8.37 -11.62
N ILE A 60 6.17 -9.44 -10.86
CA ILE A 60 5.73 -9.32 -9.47
C ILE A 60 6.93 -8.91 -8.62
N ASN A 61 6.87 -7.68 -8.11
CA ASN A 61 7.83 -7.16 -7.14
C ASN A 61 7.19 -7.18 -5.75
N THR A 62 7.98 -7.50 -4.71
CA THR A 62 7.51 -7.51 -3.33
C THR A 62 8.56 -6.94 -2.39
N ASN A 63 8.12 -6.23 -1.35
CA ASN A 63 8.98 -5.60 -0.36
C ASN A 63 10.06 -4.66 -0.96
N THR A 64 9.77 -4.08 -2.12
CA THR A 64 10.70 -3.20 -2.84
C THR A 64 9.92 -2.05 -3.45
N PHE A 65 10.34 -0.83 -3.20
CA PHE A 65 9.74 0.35 -3.81
C PHE A 65 10.00 0.39 -5.32
N ILE A 66 9.04 0.89 -6.09
CA ILE A 66 9.19 1.10 -7.54
C ILE A 66 10.34 2.08 -7.83
N GLU A 67 10.42 3.15 -7.02
CA GLU A 67 11.47 4.15 -7.13
C GLU A 67 12.25 4.22 -5.81
N ILE A 68 13.55 4.14 -5.90
CA ILE A 68 14.46 4.30 -4.76
C ILE A 68 14.87 5.78 -4.67
N ASN A 69 14.74 6.37 -3.49
CA ASN A 69 15.09 7.77 -3.24
C ASN A 69 16.19 7.97 -2.19
N GLY A 70 16.74 6.89 -1.64
CA GLY A 70 17.81 6.90 -0.66
C GLY A 70 17.35 7.08 0.80
N SER A 71 16.05 7.18 1.06
CA SER A 71 15.49 7.24 2.43
C SER A 71 14.97 5.88 2.91
N GLU A 72 15.12 4.85 2.11
CA GLU A 72 14.67 3.49 2.43
C GLU A 72 15.48 2.91 3.60
N VAL A 73 14.76 2.37 4.57
CA VAL A 73 15.32 1.53 5.62
C VAL A 73 15.00 0.09 5.26
N VAL A 74 16.04 -0.70 5.05
CA VAL A 74 15.92 -2.14 4.76
C VAL A 74 16.43 -2.91 5.97
N LEU A 75 15.57 -3.78 6.49
CA LEU A 75 15.87 -4.64 7.64
C LEU A 75 16.02 -6.08 7.16
N ASP A 76 17.21 -6.63 7.26
CA ASP A 76 17.44 -8.06 7.06
C ASP A 76 16.93 -8.83 8.27
N LEU A 77 15.97 -9.72 8.02
CA LEU A 77 15.37 -10.54 9.08
C LEU A 77 16.29 -11.71 9.41
N ASP A 78 16.54 -11.94 10.68
CA ASP A 78 17.22 -13.14 11.17
C ASP A 78 16.33 -14.39 11.07
N LYS A 79 16.86 -15.54 11.48
CA LYS A 79 16.16 -16.82 11.38
C LYS A 79 14.87 -16.86 12.22
N GLU A 80 14.91 -16.30 13.41
CA GLU A 80 13.77 -16.29 14.35
C GLU A 80 12.67 -15.35 13.83
N GLN A 81 13.02 -14.15 13.38
CA GLN A 81 12.12 -13.18 12.77
C GLN A 81 11.44 -13.75 11.51
N ARG A 82 12.19 -14.44 10.65
CA ARG A 82 11.61 -15.12 9.46
C ARG A 82 10.61 -16.20 9.84
N LEU A 83 10.93 -16.97 10.89
CA LEU A 83 10.01 -18.01 11.38
C LEU A 83 8.74 -17.37 11.94
N PHE A 84 8.87 -16.30 12.69
CA PHE A 84 7.73 -15.53 13.22
C PHE A 84 6.87 -14.99 12.07
N LYS A 85 7.46 -14.31 11.09
CA LYS A 85 6.76 -13.81 9.90
C LYS A 85 6.01 -14.91 9.16
N THR A 86 6.67 -16.05 8.93
CA THR A 86 6.03 -17.21 8.28
C THR A 86 4.83 -17.74 9.07
N LYS A 87 4.94 -17.85 10.38
CA LYS A 87 3.83 -18.27 11.25
C LYS A 87 2.67 -17.26 11.20
N SER A 88 2.96 -15.97 11.29
CA SER A 88 1.96 -14.91 11.23
C SER A 88 1.19 -14.95 9.92
N MET A 89 1.89 -15.08 8.79
CA MET A 89 1.26 -15.21 7.46
C MET A 89 0.41 -16.48 7.33
N SER A 90 0.76 -17.57 7.99
CA SER A 90 0.01 -18.83 7.92
C SER A 90 -1.40 -18.75 8.53
N VAL A 91 -1.67 -17.73 9.35
CA VAL A 91 -3.00 -17.47 9.94
C VAL A 91 -4.00 -17.02 8.87
N TYR A 92 -3.54 -16.31 7.84
CA TYR A 92 -4.37 -15.76 6.76
C TYR A 92 -4.63 -16.80 5.66
N LYS A 93 -5.47 -17.80 5.97
CA LYS A 93 -5.73 -18.94 5.06
C LYS A 93 -6.36 -18.53 3.74
N SER A 94 -7.24 -17.52 3.73
CA SER A 94 -7.88 -16.98 2.51
C SER A 94 -6.86 -16.33 1.56
N GLU A 95 -5.82 -15.72 2.12
CA GLU A 95 -4.82 -14.94 1.37
C GLU A 95 -3.58 -15.75 0.98
N LYS A 96 -3.55 -17.05 1.26
CA LYS A 96 -2.38 -17.91 1.05
C LYS A 96 -1.76 -17.78 -0.36
N GLN A 97 -2.58 -17.58 -1.39
CA GLN A 97 -2.11 -17.45 -2.77
C GLN A 97 -1.44 -16.10 -3.03
N ASN A 98 -1.91 -15.04 -2.41
CA ASN A 98 -1.33 -13.71 -2.53
C ASN A 98 -0.08 -13.57 -1.65
N LEU A 99 -0.12 -14.07 -0.44
CA LEU A 99 1.01 -14.02 0.51
C LEU A 99 2.23 -14.84 0.08
N LYS A 100 2.09 -15.80 -0.85
CA LYS A 100 3.24 -16.59 -1.34
C LYS A 100 4.30 -15.77 -2.06
N TYR A 101 3.97 -14.56 -2.52
CA TYR A 101 4.91 -13.66 -3.20
C TYR A 101 5.72 -12.81 -2.23
N ILE A 102 5.28 -12.69 -0.96
CA ILE A 102 5.91 -11.81 0.02
C ILE A 102 7.33 -12.28 0.35
N ASN A 103 8.27 -11.35 0.32
CA ASN A 103 9.65 -11.61 0.72
C ASN A 103 9.73 -11.91 2.22
N LEU A 104 10.28 -13.07 2.58
CA LEU A 104 10.43 -13.49 3.97
C LEU A 104 11.79 -13.11 4.58
N LYS A 105 12.69 -12.51 3.80
CA LYS A 105 14.06 -12.24 4.23
C LYS A 105 14.27 -10.83 4.71
N GLN A 106 13.44 -9.90 4.24
CA GLN A 106 13.62 -8.48 4.49
C GLN A 106 12.28 -7.80 4.77
N GLU A 107 12.34 -6.68 5.48
CA GLU A 107 11.32 -5.64 5.52
C GLU A 107 11.92 -4.36 4.96
N CYS A 108 11.08 -3.53 4.34
CA CYS A 108 11.48 -2.26 3.81
C CYS A 108 10.43 -1.20 4.11
N PHE A 109 10.86 -0.01 4.53
CA PHE A 109 9.97 1.13 4.75
C PHE A 109 10.75 2.43 4.58
N ARG A 110 10.05 3.55 4.42
CA ARG A 110 10.65 4.89 4.37
C ARG A 110 9.63 5.94 4.81
N PRO A 111 10.06 7.18 5.13
CA PRO A 111 9.13 8.30 5.28
C PRO A 111 8.25 8.44 4.04
N LEU A 112 6.94 8.61 4.26
CA LEU A 112 5.98 8.74 3.16
C LEU A 112 6.33 9.94 2.28
N LYS A 113 6.61 9.70 0.99
CA LYS A 113 6.90 10.75 0.02
C LYS A 113 5.61 11.42 -0.48
N HIS A 114 5.76 12.48 -1.23
CA HIS A 114 4.66 13.07 -2.00
C HIS A 114 4.47 12.29 -3.30
N TYR A 115 3.21 11.92 -3.58
CA TYR A 115 2.80 11.30 -4.83
C TYR A 115 1.86 12.22 -5.60
N ASP A 116 1.85 12.09 -6.90
CA ASP A 116 0.77 12.63 -7.73
C ASP A 116 -0.42 11.68 -7.73
N TYR A 117 -1.36 11.92 -6.83
CA TYR A 117 -2.57 11.10 -6.72
C TYR A 117 -3.61 11.38 -7.83
N THR A 118 -3.32 12.26 -8.77
CA THR A 118 -4.17 12.50 -9.95
C THR A 118 -3.91 11.50 -11.08
N SER A 119 -2.86 10.71 -10.95
CA SER A 119 -2.45 9.67 -11.90
C SER A 119 -2.22 8.32 -11.20
N PRO A 120 -2.34 7.20 -11.92
CA PRO A 120 -2.02 5.89 -11.38
C PRO A 120 -0.57 5.82 -10.84
N PRO A 121 -0.29 4.91 -9.88
CA PRO A 121 1.03 4.81 -9.24
C PRO A 121 2.21 4.59 -10.17
N HIS A 122 1.98 3.96 -11.32
CA HIS A 122 2.99 3.75 -12.36
C HIS A 122 2.32 3.46 -13.71
N ASP A 123 3.09 3.58 -14.78
CA ASP A 123 2.66 3.18 -16.11
C ASP A 123 2.51 1.66 -16.24
N GLY A 124 1.63 1.24 -17.16
CA GLY A 124 1.39 -0.16 -17.47
C GLY A 124 0.28 -0.79 -16.65
N ILE A 125 0.34 -2.11 -16.48
CA ILE A 125 -0.73 -2.88 -15.82
C ILE A 125 -0.49 -2.88 -14.31
N LEU A 126 -1.44 -2.39 -13.53
CA LEU A 126 -1.39 -2.50 -12.07
C LEU A 126 -1.66 -3.95 -11.61
N PHE A 127 -1.17 -4.31 -10.44
CA PHE A 127 -1.25 -5.68 -9.93
C PHE A 127 -2.69 -6.18 -9.83
N TYR A 128 -3.62 -5.37 -9.34
CA TYR A 128 -5.04 -5.73 -9.23
C TYR A 128 -5.75 -5.84 -10.60
N ARG A 129 -5.12 -5.30 -11.69
CA ARG A 129 -5.62 -5.41 -13.08
C ARG A 129 -4.96 -6.52 -13.90
N ARG A 130 -3.99 -7.26 -13.35
CA ARG A 130 -3.23 -8.27 -14.10
C ARG A 130 -4.06 -9.41 -14.69
N TYR A 131 -5.26 -9.62 -14.15
CA TYR A 131 -6.22 -10.62 -14.61
C TYR A 131 -7.47 -10.02 -15.27
N SER A 132 -7.39 -8.83 -15.83
CA SER A 132 -8.53 -8.10 -16.41
C SER A 132 -9.30 -8.87 -17.49
N LEU A 133 -8.66 -9.83 -18.17
CA LEU A 133 -9.35 -10.75 -19.12
C LEU A 133 -10.38 -11.67 -18.44
N PHE A 134 -10.34 -11.79 -17.12
CA PHE A 134 -11.28 -12.59 -16.32
C PHE A 134 -12.22 -11.69 -15.50
N SER A 135 -12.57 -10.51 -16.01
CA SER A 135 -13.41 -9.52 -15.32
C SER A 135 -14.79 -10.08 -14.88
N TRP A 136 -15.26 -11.12 -15.55
CA TRP A 136 -16.47 -11.85 -15.14
C TRP A 136 -16.32 -12.66 -13.85
N HIS A 137 -15.09 -12.85 -13.36
CA HIS A 137 -14.85 -13.64 -12.16
C HIS A 137 -15.02 -12.77 -10.91
N PRO A 138 -15.82 -13.17 -9.89
CA PRO A 138 -16.15 -12.33 -8.74
C PRO A 138 -14.97 -11.84 -7.88
N ARG A 139 -13.79 -12.42 -8.07
CA ARG A 139 -12.56 -12.04 -7.37
C ARG A 139 -11.62 -11.15 -8.19
N VAL A 140 -12.03 -10.76 -9.38
CA VAL A 140 -11.26 -9.86 -10.23
C VAL A 140 -11.86 -8.47 -10.08
N ASP A 141 -11.04 -7.54 -9.63
CA ASP A 141 -11.43 -6.15 -9.53
C ASP A 141 -11.54 -5.53 -10.92
N ASP A 142 -12.68 -4.91 -11.19
CA ASP A 142 -13.00 -4.34 -12.52
C ASP A 142 -12.84 -2.82 -12.57
N ASN A 143 -12.54 -2.17 -11.44
CA ASN A 143 -12.31 -0.73 -11.40
C ASN A 143 -11.08 -0.35 -12.23
N SER A 144 -11.20 0.69 -13.04
CA SER A 144 -10.04 1.22 -13.74
C SER A 144 -9.13 2.01 -12.78
N PRO A 145 -7.80 2.04 -13.02
CA PRO A 145 -6.90 2.84 -12.20
C PRO A 145 -7.29 4.33 -12.14
N MET A 146 -7.82 4.87 -13.24
CA MET A 146 -8.28 6.26 -13.30
C MET A 146 -9.55 6.51 -12.48
N GLU A 147 -10.42 5.50 -12.32
CA GLU A 147 -11.58 5.63 -11.41
C GLU A 147 -11.12 5.83 -9.97
N ILE A 148 -10.10 5.10 -9.53
CA ILE A 148 -9.53 5.28 -8.19
C ILE A 148 -8.93 6.69 -8.02
N CYS A 149 -8.16 7.18 -9.02
CA CYS A 149 -7.65 8.56 -8.99
C CYS A 149 -8.79 9.58 -8.94
N ASN A 150 -9.85 9.39 -9.73
CA ASN A 150 -11.01 10.29 -9.72
C ASN A 150 -11.75 10.29 -8.39
N GLU A 151 -11.89 9.15 -7.72
CA GLU A 151 -12.47 9.06 -6.37
C GLU A 151 -11.61 9.82 -5.35
N ILE A 152 -10.28 9.74 -5.47
CA ILE A 152 -9.35 10.50 -4.64
C ILE A 152 -9.52 12.01 -4.90
N ILE A 153 -9.49 12.47 -6.16
CA ILE A 153 -9.63 13.88 -6.55
C ILE A 153 -10.96 14.45 -6.07
N ASN A 154 -12.04 13.69 -6.23
CA ASN A 154 -13.39 14.12 -5.82
C ASN A 154 -13.62 14.04 -4.31
N SER A 155 -12.67 13.57 -3.54
CA SER A 155 -12.79 13.52 -2.09
C SER A 155 -12.71 14.91 -1.46
N LYS A 156 -13.50 15.17 -0.41
CA LYS A 156 -13.50 16.46 0.31
C LYS A 156 -12.19 16.77 1.05
N ILE A 157 -11.24 15.83 1.05
CA ILE A 157 -9.94 15.99 1.69
C ILE A 157 -8.82 16.22 0.68
N PHE A 158 -9.09 16.21 -0.63
CA PHE A 158 -8.04 16.34 -1.65
C PHE A 158 -7.30 17.68 -1.54
N ASP A 159 -8.04 18.78 -1.39
CA ASP A 159 -7.49 20.14 -1.31
C ASP A 159 -7.15 20.60 0.13
N LYS A 160 -7.30 19.73 1.11
CA LYS A 160 -6.91 19.98 2.51
C LYS A 160 -5.43 19.62 2.72
#